data_6a68f6d3b613e5631809a5e209a86cad
#
_entry.id   6a68f6d3b613e5631809a5e209a86cad
#
_cell.length_a   1.000
_cell.length_b   1.000
_cell.length_c   1.000
_cell.angle_alpha   90.00
_cell.angle_beta   90.00
_cell.angle_gamma   90.00
#
_symmetry.space_group_name_H-M   'P 1'
#
loop_
_entity.id
_entity.type
_entity.pdbx_description
1 polymer ?
#
loop_
_entity_poly.entity_id
_entity_poly.type
_entity_poly.pdbx_seq_one_letter_code
_entity_poly.pdbx_strand_id
1 'polypeptide(L)'
;MNFRLAAAALVLGLTLPLPLAAQESPVNSGDFVEVSMIKVDDGHGLDYATYLAGNWRKSQDYAVQQHWISSYEIWTNVYGRDGEADIWLITRTAALPDATETERRDRAYRDYMRQTIAEQEASSGQRAEYRHLAGSMLMREQVWAK
;
A
#
# COMPACT_ATOMS: atom_id res chain seq x y z
N MET A 1 -34.70 -63.17 52.69
CA MET A 1 -34.97 -62.30 51.55
C MET A 1 -33.96 -61.15 51.62
N ASN A 2 -32.78 -61.31 50.94
CA ASN A 2 -31.63 -60.40 51.11
C ASN A 2 -31.56 -59.49 49.89
N PHE A 3 -31.84 -58.19 50.07
CA PHE A 3 -31.68 -57.18 49.10
C PHE A 3 -30.21 -56.72 49.14
N ARG A 4 -29.47 -56.93 48.07
CA ARG A 4 -28.13 -56.35 47.83
C ARG A 4 -28.29 -55.04 47.03
N LEU A 5 -28.03 -53.92 47.69
CA LEU A 5 -27.87 -52.61 46.99
C LEU A 5 -26.52 -52.57 46.29
N ALA A 6 -26.54 -52.43 44.96
CA ALA A 6 -25.38 -52.17 44.19
C ALA A 6 -25.20 -50.63 44.05
N ALA A 7 -24.11 -50.10 44.62
CA ALA A 7 -23.76 -48.71 44.50
C ALA A 7 -23.04 -48.53 43.17
N ALA A 8 -23.61 -47.76 42.21
CA ALA A 8 -22.96 -47.34 40.96
C ALA A 8 -22.14 -46.06 41.23
N ALA A 9 -20.82 -46.16 41.15
CA ALA A 9 -19.95 -45.04 41.28
C ALA A 9 -19.87 -44.28 39.89
N LEU A 10 -20.43 -43.06 39.85
CA LEU A 10 -20.37 -42.17 38.73
C LEU A 10 -19.00 -41.48 38.70
N VAL A 11 -18.08 -41.88 37.80
CA VAL A 11 -16.79 -41.22 37.59
C VAL A 11 -17.01 -40.02 36.67
N LEU A 12 -17.06 -38.81 37.27
CA LEU A 12 -17.11 -37.55 36.55
C LEU A 12 -15.69 -37.26 35.99
N GLY A 13 -15.47 -37.55 34.72
CA GLY A 13 -14.23 -37.22 34.04
C GLY A 13 -14.07 -35.70 33.88
N LEU A 14 -13.17 -35.09 34.66
CA LEU A 14 -12.76 -33.70 34.51
C LEU A 14 -11.90 -33.58 33.22
N THR A 15 -12.49 -33.19 32.10
CA THR A 15 -11.73 -32.80 30.91
C THR A 15 -11.19 -31.39 31.11
N LEU A 16 -9.92 -31.30 31.50
CA LEU A 16 -9.20 -30.00 31.51
C LEU A 16 -9.06 -29.52 30.09
N PRO A 17 -9.46 -28.26 29.75
CA PRO A 17 -9.19 -27.70 28.45
C PRO A 17 -7.66 -27.54 28.29
N LEU A 18 -7.08 -28.25 27.32
CA LEU A 18 -5.69 -28.02 26.92
C LEU A 18 -5.59 -26.59 26.39
N PRO A 19 -4.59 -25.80 26.81
CA PRO A 19 -4.38 -24.49 26.22
C PRO A 19 -4.11 -24.67 24.72
N LEU A 20 -5.01 -24.11 23.90
CA LEU A 20 -4.78 -24.01 22.46
C LEU A 20 -3.56 -23.09 22.30
N ALA A 21 -2.39 -23.66 22.03
CA ALA A 21 -1.20 -22.87 21.72
C ALA A 21 -1.55 -21.98 20.52
N ALA A 22 -1.60 -20.67 20.72
CA ALA A 22 -1.80 -19.72 19.62
C ALA A 22 -0.66 -19.95 18.63
N GLN A 23 -0.99 -20.46 17.45
CA GLN A 23 -0.01 -20.65 16.39
C GLN A 23 0.41 -19.27 15.89
N GLU A 24 1.67 -18.92 16.14
CA GLU A 24 2.23 -17.66 15.63
C GLU A 24 2.24 -17.68 14.09
N SER A 25 1.91 -16.51 13.51
CA SER A 25 1.96 -16.37 12.05
C SER A 25 3.41 -16.51 11.56
N PRO A 26 3.66 -17.30 10.49
CA PRO A 26 4.98 -17.38 9.89
C PRO A 26 5.41 -16.11 9.16
N VAL A 27 4.49 -15.12 9.04
CA VAL A 27 4.73 -13.82 8.40
C VAL A 27 4.22 -12.68 9.26
N ASN A 28 4.89 -11.56 9.18
CA ASN A 28 4.54 -10.28 9.80
C ASN A 28 4.19 -9.25 8.72
N SER A 29 3.36 -8.27 9.07
CA SER A 29 3.05 -7.15 8.17
C SER A 29 4.25 -6.19 8.09
N GLY A 30 4.74 -5.95 6.89
CA GLY A 30 5.74 -4.93 6.55
C GLY A 30 5.09 -3.58 6.19
N ASP A 31 5.66 -2.86 5.20
CA ASP A 31 5.16 -1.56 4.73
C ASP A 31 3.85 -1.69 3.92
N PHE A 32 3.09 -0.61 3.87
CA PHE A 32 2.10 -0.41 2.82
C PHE A 32 2.80 -0.05 1.52
N VAL A 33 2.32 -0.62 0.43
CA VAL A 33 2.84 -0.39 -0.93
C VAL A 33 1.69 0.11 -1.80
N GLU A 34 1.77 1.38 -2.16
CA GLU A 34 0.84 1.98 -3.13
C GLU A 34 1.43 1.86 -4.53
N VAL A 35 0.61 1.40 -5.47
CA VAL A 35 0.98 1.22 -6.87
C VAL A 35 -0.01 1.95 -7.75
N SER A 36 0.48 2.91 -8.55
CA SER A 36 -0.30 3.55 -9.61
C SER A 36 0.12 2.98 -10.95
N MET A 37 -0.83 2.42 -11.68
CA MET A 37 -0.63 1.83 -13.00
C MET A 37 -0.96 2.85 -14.07
N ILE A 38 0.02 3.18 -14.92
CA ILE A 38 -0.06 4.27 -15.88
C ILE A 38 0.04 3.71 -17.31
N LYS A 39 -0.90 4.13 -18.15
CA LYS A 39 -0.84 3.98 -19.60
C LYS A 39 -0.42 5.32 -20.22
N VAL A 40 0.51 5.28 -21.16
CA VAL A 40 1.00 6.47 -21.89
C VAL A 40 0.70 6.27 -23.37
N ASP A 41 0.14 7.28 -24.01
CA ASP A 41 -0.20 7.22 -25.43
C ASP A 41 1.09 7.20 -26.29
N ASP A 42 1.00 6.56 -27.44
CA ASP A 42 2.11 6.45 -28.39
C ASP A 42 2.67 7.83 -28.76
N GLY A 43 3.98 7.95 -28.73
CA GLY A 43 4.69 9.21 -29.02
C GLY A 43 4.92 10.11 -27.80
N HIS A 44 4.25 9.87 -26.65
CA HIS A 44 4.36 10.70 -25.44
C HIS A 44 5.25 10.11 -24.33
N GLY A 45 5.99 9.04 -24.63
CA GLY A 45 6.90 8.42 -23.64
C GLY A 45 7.95 9.39 -23.09
N LEU A 46 8.54 10.24 -23.94
CA LEU A 46 9.52 11.24 -23.50
C LEU A 46 8.88 12.35 -22.65
N ASP A 47 7.68 12.81 -23.01
CA ASP A 47 6.96 13.84 -22.26
C ASP A 47 6.67 13.36 -20.83
N TYR A 48 6.20 12.12 -20.71
CA TYR A 48 5.92 11.55 -19.40
C TYR A 48 7.19 11.23 -18.60
N ALA A 49 8.24 10.73 -19.25
CA ALA A 49 9.54 10.51 -18.61
C ALA A 49 10.14 11.83 -18.07
N THR A 50 10.00 12.93 -18.82
CA THR A 50 10.44 14.26 -18.40
C THR A 50 9.67 14.74 -17.16
N TYR A 51 8.34 14.55 -17.14
CA TYR A 51 7.54 14.83 -15.94
C TYR A 51 7.97 13.99 -14.74
N LEU A 52 8.21 12.69 -14.93
CA LEU A 52 8.66 11.80 -13.87
C LEU A 52 10.03 12.20 -13.30
N ALA A 53 10.99 12.51 -14.17
CA ALA A 53 12.34 12.94 -13.77
C ALA A 53 12.35 14.31 -13.08
N GLY A 54 11.39 15.17 -13.38
CA GLY A 54 11.23 16.51 -12.80
C GLY A 54 10.27 16.53 -11.60
N ASN A 55 9.02 16.87 -11.88
CA ASN A 55 8.04 17.19 -10.86
C ASN A 55 7.71 16.00 -9.95
N TRP A 56 7.51 14.81 -10.53
CA TRP A 56 7.17 13.64 -9.72
C TRP A 56 8.34 13.25 -8.80
N ARG A 57 9.55 13.13 -9.33
CA ARG A 57 10.74 12.83 -8.52
C ARG A 57 10.95 13.85 -7.41
N LYS A 58 10.85 15.13 -7.72
CA LYS A 58 10.98 16.21 -6.72
C LYS A 58 9.97 16.03 -5.57
N SER A 59 8.73 15.66 -5.89
CA SER A 59 7.69 15.42 -4.89
C SER A 59 7.98 14.19 -4.02
N GLN A 60 8.49 13.11 -4.64
CA GLN A 60 8.83 11.89 -3.91
C GLN A 60 10.07 12.08 -3.03
N ASP A 61 11.10 12.76 -3.53
CA ASP A 61 12.30 13.11 -2.74
C ASP A 61 11.92 13.92 -1.49
N TYR A 62 10.99 14.88 -1.64
CA TYR A 62 10.46 15.63 -0.50
C TYR A 62 9.71 14.72 0.49
N ALA A 63 8.85 13.83 0.01
CA ALA A 63 8.11 12.90 0.86
C ALA A 63 9.05 11.94 1.63
N VAL A 64 10.15 11.49 1.02
CA VAL A 64 11.20 10.70 1.69
C VAL A 64 11.91 11.55 2.75
N GLN A 65 12.28 12.79 2.42
CA GLN A 65 12.93 13.71 3.36
C GLN A 65 12.06 14.03 4.58
N GLN A 66 10.74 14.08 4.39
CA GLN A 66 9.77 14.28 5.47
C GLN A 66 9.40 12.99 6.21
N HIS A 67 9.97 11.85 5.84
CA HIS A 67 9.63 10.52 6.38
C HIS A 67 8.14 10.15 6.20
N TRP A 68 7.48 10.68 5.17
CA TRP A 68 6.10 10.31 4.83
C TRP A 68 6.04 8.99 4.09
N ILE A 69 7.06 8.72 3.30
CA ILE A 69 7.29 7.45 2.62
C ILE A 69 8.71 6.96 2.92
N SER A 70 8.92 5.65 2.87
CA SER A 70 10.24 5.03 3.06
C SER A 70 11.05 4.96 1.76
N SER A 71 10.36 4.74 0.64
CA SER A 71 10.99 4.68 -0.70
C SER A 71 9.95 4.86 -1.81
N TYR A 72 10.44 5.07 -3.02
CA TYR A 72 9.65 5.07 -4.24
C TYR A 72 10.42 4.45 -5.39
N GLU A 73 9.69 3.89 -6.36
CA GLU A 73 10.26 3.17 -7.50
C GLU A 73 9.42 3.44 -8.76
N ILE A 74 10.05 3.31 -9.92
CA ILE A 74 9.36 3.31 -11.22
C ILE A 74 9.69 1.98 -11.89
N TRP A 75 8.67 1.22 -12.25
CA TRP A 75 8.82 0.01 -13.04
C TRP A 75 8.15 0.18 -14.40
N THR A 76 8.77 -0.35 -15.43
CA THR A 76 8.23 -0.35 -16.79
C THR A 76 7.87 -1.76 -17.21
N ASN A 77 6.78 -1.91 -17.96
CA ASN A 77 6.37 -3.17 -18.54
C ASN A 77 7.14 -3.42 -19.84
N VAL A 78 8.12 -4.31 -19.81
CA VAL A 78 8.98 -4.60 -20.97
C VAL A 78 8.26 -5.41 -22.04
N TYR A 79 7.28 -6.25 -21.65
CA TYR A 79 6.49 -7.09 -22.52
C TYR A 79 5.00 -6.85 -22.32
N GLY A 80 4.61 -5.57 -22.40
CA GLY A 80 3.21 -5.16 -22.24
C GLY A 80 2.31 -5.81 -23.28
N ARG A 81 1.15 -6.27 -22.83
CA ARG A 81 0.06 -6.71 -23.69
C ARG A 81 -0.93 -5.57 -23.89
N ASP A 82 -1.75 -5.68 -24.91
CA ASP A 82 -2.81 -4.71 -25.14
C ASP A 82 -3.71 -4.55 -23.90
N GLY A 83 -3.98 -3.28 -23.54
CA GLY A 83 -4.74 -2.94 -22.32
C GLY A 83 -3.95 -2.96 -21.00
N GLU A 84 -2.70 -3.41 -20.97
CA GLU A 84 -1.85 -3.34 -19.78
C GLU A 84 -1.23 -1.95 -19.59
N ALA A 85 -0.90 -1.60 -18.36
CA ALA A 85 -0.15 -0.40 -18.06
C ALA A 85 1.30 -0.50 -18.56
N ASP A 86 1.87 0.62 -18.95
CA ASP A 86 3.26 0.71 -19.42
C ASP A 86 4.23 0.96 -18.26
N ILE A 87 3.74 1.69 -17.24
CA ILE A 87 4.57 2.16 -16.11
C ILE A 87 3.81 1.93 -14.81
N TRP A 88 4.53 1.46 -13.79
CA TRP A 88 4.05 1.38 -12.43
C TRP A 88 4.86 2.32 -11.54
N LEU A 89 4.15 3.25 -10.89
CA LEU A 89 4.72 4.13 -9.88
C LEU A 89 4.42 3.50 -8.52
N ILE A 90 5.46 3.24 -7.76
CA ILE A 90 5.38 2.51 -6.51
C ILE A 90 5.89 3.40 -5.39
N THR A 91 5.12 3.52 -4.30
CA THR A 91 5.56 4.17 -3.06
C THR A 91 5.37 3.24 -1.87
N ARG A 92 6.27 3.30 -0.91
CA ARG A 92 6.22 2.50 0.32
C ARG A 92 6.09 3.41 1.53
N THR A 93 5.22 3.05 2.46
CA THR A 93 5.04 3.79 3.71
C THR A 93 4.78 2.83 4.89
N ALA A 94 5.40 3.10 6.03
CA ALA A 94 5.23 2.28 7.22
C ALA A 94 3.82 2.38 7.82
N ALA A 95 3.17 3.55 7.66
CA ALA A 95 1.83 3.80 8.17
C ALA A 95 1.04 4.74 7.24
N LEU A 96 -0.25 4.51 7.11
CA LEU A 96 -1.15 5.43 6.41
C LEU A 96 -1.46 6.63 7.30
N PRO A 97 -1.47 7.87 6.76
CA PRO A 97 -1.83 9.06 7.51
C PRO A 97 -3.33 9.05 7.84
N ASP A 98 -3.69 9.62 8.97
CA ASP A 98 -5.07 9.98 9.28
C ASP A 98 -5.48 11.27 8.52
N ALA A 99 -6.73 11.69 8.65
CA ALA A 99 -7.25 12.88 7.95
C ALA A 99 -6.47 14.17 8.30
N THR A 100 -6.15 14.37 9.57
CA THR A 100 -5.41 15.56 10.05
C THR A 100 -4.00 15.60 9.49
N GLU A 101 -3.32 14.46 9.53
CA GLU A 101 -1.98 14.33 8.96
C GLU A 101 -1.98 14.47 7.44
N THR A 102 -3.00 13.95 6.75
CA THR A 102 -3.17 14.14 5.31
C THR A 102 -3.27 15.62 4.96
N GLU A 103 -4.16 16.37 5.63
CA GLU A 103 -4.29 17.81 5.39
C GLU A 103 -2.99 18.59 5.70
N ARG A 104 -2.26 18.20 6.73
CA ARG A 104 -0.95 18.80 7.05
C ARG A 104 0.07 18.54 5.94
N ARG A 105 0.15 17.29 5.45
CA ARG A 105 1.05 16.91 4.35
C ARG A 105 0.71 17.66 3.07
N ASP A 106 -0.56 17.77 2.74
CA ASP A 106 -1.03 18.48 1.55
C ASP A 106 -0.65 19.96 1.56
N ARG A 107 -0.77 20.63 2.72
CA ARG A 107 -0.32 22.02 2.86
C ARG A 107 1.19 22.13 2.68
N ALA A 108 1.96 21.32 3.40
CA ALA A 108 3.41 21.33 3.32
C ALA A 108 3.92 20.99 1.90
N TYR A 109 3.27 20.06 1.22
CA TYR A 109 3.57 19.72 -0.17
C TYR A 109 3.34 20.92 -1.12
N ARG A 110 2.20 21.59 -1.03
CA ARG A 110 1.92 22.78 -1.86
C ARG A 110 2.91 23.90 -1.63
N ASP A 111 3.27 24.15 -0.37
CA ASP A 111 4.27 25.18 -0.01
C ASP A 111 5.65 24.84 -0.60
N TYR A 112 6.06 23.56 -0.50
CA TYR A 112 7.34 23.09 -1.06
C TYR A 112 7.37 23.15 -2.58
N MET A 113 6.31 22.71 -3.25
CA MET A 113 6.20 22.74 -4.71
C MET A 113 5.94 24.16 -5.24
N ARG A 114 5.53 25.10 -4.39
CA ARG A 114 5.10 26.46 -4.74
C ARG A 114 3.96 26.43 -5.77
N GLN A 115 2.96 25.59 -5.52
CA GLN A 115 1.83 25.38 -6.40
C GLN A 115 0.52 25.49 -5.61
N THR A 116 -0.43 26.22 -6.17
CA THR A 116 -1.81 26.23 -5.69
C THR A 116 -2.52 24.94 -6.11
N ILE A 117 -3.68 24.65 -5.49
CA ILE A 117 -4.54 23.52 -5.89
C ILE A 117 -4.94 23.65 -7.37
N ALA A 118 -5.32 24.86 -7.82
CA ALA A 118 -5.72 25.09 -9.20
C ALA A 118 -4.58 24.81 -10.21
N GLU A 119 -3.34 25.18 -9.89
CA GLU A 119 -2.18 24.87 -10.72
C GLU A 119 -1.86 23.37 -10.76
N GLN A 120 -2.04 22.67 -9.65
CA GLN A 120 -1.89 21.23 -9.61
C GLN A 120 -2.94 20.51 -10.45
N GLU A 121 -4.20 20.94 -10.36
CA GLU A 121 -5.31 20.41 -11.16
C GLU A 121 -5.10 20.69 -12.65
N ALA A 122 -4.73 21.91 -13.03
CA ALA A 122 -4.42 22.26 -14.41
C ALA A 122 -3.28 21.41 -14.98
N SER A 123 -2.18 21.24 -14.24
CA SER A 123 -1.08 20.38 -14.63
C SER A 123 -1.48 18.91 -14.75
N SER A 124 -2.36 18.44 -13.88
CA SER A 124 -2.90 17.08 -13.96
C SER A 124 -3.79 16.90 -15.20
N GLY A 125 -4.64 17.89 -15.50
CA GLY A 125 -5.48 17.93 -16.70
C GLY A 125 -4.66 17.87 -17.99
N GLN A 126 -3.60 18.68 -18.09
CA GLN A 126 -2.70 18.66 -19.25
C GLN A 126 -2.05 17.28 -19.47
N ARG A 127 -1.62 16.62 -18.40
CA ARG A 127 -1.07 15.25 -18.51
C ARG A 127 -2.12 14.22 -18.86
N ALA A 128 -3.38 14.42 -18.48
CA ALA A 128 -4.47 13.51 -18.80
C ALA A 128 -4.77 13.43 -20.31
N GLU A 129 -4.26 14.37 -21.11
CA GLU A 129 -4.38 14.35 -22.58
C GLU A 129 -3.58 13.19 -23.20
N TYR A 130 -2.51 12.73 -22.56
CA TYR A 130 -1.65 11.68 -23.09
C TYR A 130 -1.28 10.58 -22.08
N ARG A 131 -1.73 10.71 -20.82
CA ARG A 131 -1.44 9.75 -19.74
C ARG A 131 -2.71 9.38 -19.02
N HIS A 132 -3.00 8.09 -18.92
CA HIS A 132 -4.20 7.56 -18.30
C HIS A 132 -3.85 6.72 -17.07
N LEU A 133 -4.65 6.86 -16.01
CA LEU A 133 -4.57 5.97 -14.85
C LEU A 133 -5.30 4.67 -15.22
N ALA A 134 -4.53 3.61 -15.50
CA ALA A 134 -5.08 2.29 -15.82
C ALA A 134 -5.58 1.55 -14.56
N GLY A 135 -5.13 1.97 -13.39
CA GLY A 135 -5.58 1.44 -12.10
C GLY A 135 -4.67 1.85 -10.96
N SER A 136 -5.09 1.53 -9.74
CA SER A 136 -4.27 1.69 -8.53
C SER A 136 -4.51 0.55 -7.56
N MET A 137 -3.51 0.22 -6.76
CA MET A 137 -3.59 -0.78 -5.70
C MET A 137 -2.91 -0.25 -4.43
N LEU A 138 -3.50 -0.58 -3.29
CA LEU A 138 -2.84 -0.47 -1.99
C LEU A 138 -2.62 -1.89 -1.46
N MET A 139 -1.37 -2.27 -1.31
CA MET A 139 -0.96 -3.59 -0.83
C MET A 139 -0.30 -3.49 0.54
N ARG A 140 -0.21 -4.62 1.23
CA ARG A 140 0.56 -4.75 2.45
C ARG A 140 1.65 -5.78 2.23
N GLU A 141 2.90 -5.36 2.42
CA GLU A 141 4.03 -6.27 2.39
C GLU A 141 3.89 -7.33 3.50
N GLN A 142 4.29 -8.57 3.19
CA GLN A 142 4.41 -9.65 4.17
C GLN A 142 5.88 -10.04 4.26
N VAL A 143 6.43 -9.98 5.47
CA VAL A 143 7.82 -10.35 5.75
C VAL A 143 7.86 -11.60 6.62
N TRP A 144 8.84 -12.49 6.41
CA TRP A 144 8.97 -13.69 7.22
C TRP A 144 9.21 -13.35 8.68
N ALA A 145 8.47 -14.03 9.58
CA ALA A 145 8.79 -13.98 11.00
C ALA A 145 10.20 -14.53 11.23
N LYS A 146 10.94 -13.89 12.13
CA LYS A 146 12.32 -14.30 12.50
C LYS A 146 12.31 -15.31 13.61
#